data_ca9a862f18ba0795445176d6e90e29d5
#
_entry.id   ca9a862f18ba0795445176d6e90e29d5
#
_cell.length_a   1.000
_cell.length_b   1.000
_cell.length_c   1.000
_cell.angle_alpha   90.00
_cell.angle_beta   90.00
_cell.angle_gamma   90.00
#
_symmetry.space_group_name_H-M   'P 1'
#
loop_
_entity.id
_entity.type
_entity.pdbx_description
1 polymer ?
#
loop_
_entity_poly.entity_id
_entity_poly.type
_entity_poly.pdbx_seq_one_letter_code
_entity_poly.pdbx_strand_id
1 'polypeptide(L)'
;MAGAFIAAAVLATAITTPALAANNNQPDHIFFIMMENHGTNQIIGNTADAPFINQLANRYGVATNYHGVTHPSLPNYLAAISGDFQGIWDDCKAGPLVTCAPEEFVPGAGDASDPTFSAYTDPHSPQFGAVPPQLTPAQIASSSSTPHWFAGQTIVDQLEAKGLSWKAYMQSIPFAGADVEFYPTVGTTFYKLYAQKHNPFLYFSNIRGSASRMANIVPLPQLEYDLATGNAPNFVWISPDQCSDMHGVGNGNPLGYPTCSYPASGLDHGAIQLGDAFLRQTVTKIMNSSVWSENSIIVIAWDEDDYGGYPTGCCGSPTGSKGSQSAVLGGALAPAIVVRRGVPAHRQSSHPYNHYSVLGTIQHLWNLPCLANTCSLSTADLMLDLFGNGSDN
;
A
#
# COMPACT_ATOMS: atom_id res chain seq x y z
N MET A 1 -19.40 1.80 85.66
CA MET A 1 -19.82 2.57 84.48
C MET A 1 -19.16 1.94 83.26
N ALA A 2 -19.94 1.21 82.45
CA ALA A 2 -19.46 0.52 81.25
C ALA A 2 -19.88 1.36 80.05
N GLY A 3 -18.88 1.84 79.30
CA GLY A 3 -19.10 2.59 78.03
C GLY A 3 -19.11 1.64 76.85
N ALA A 4 -20.25 1.58 76.14
CA ALA A 4 -20.39 0.82 74.90
C ALA A 4 -19.88 1.64 73.73
N PHE A 5 -18.92 1.13 72.96
CA PHE A 5 -18.50 1.65 71.66
C PHE A 5 -19.36 1.02 70.57
N ILE A 6 -20.09 1.88 69.84
CA ILE A 6 -20.83 1.47 68.62
C ILE A 6 -19.88 1.70 67.47
N ALA A 7 -19.50 0.59 66.78
CA ALA A 7 -18.75 0.64 65.52
C ALA A 7 -19.73 0.79 64.38
N ALA A 8 -19.66 1.90 63.64
CA ALA A 8 -20.40 2.12 62.40
C ALA A 8 -19.63 1.49 61.22
N ALA A 9 -20.26 0.46 60.64
CA ALA A 9 -19.74 -0.14 59.41
C ALA A 9 -20.20 0.71 58.17
N VAL A 10 -19.23 1.28 57.47
CA VAL A 10 -19.46 1.99 56.21
C VAL A 10 -19.50 0.93 55.10
N LEU A 11 -20.66 0.69 54.54
CA LEU A 11 -20.79 -0.11 53.33
C LEU A 11 -20.35 0.74 52.15
N ALA A 12 -19.19 0.43 51.54
CA ALA A 12 -18.77 0.97 50.24
C ALA A 12 -19.51 0.23 49.14
N THR A 13 -20.47 0.86 48.52
CA THR A 13 -21.09 0.41 47.27
C THR A 13 -20.12 0.63 46.11
N ALA A 14 -19.58 -0.45 45.57
CA ALA A 14 -18.79 -0.43 44.35
C ALA A 14 -19.73 -0.05 43.18
N ILE A 15 -19.54 1.17 42.64
CA ILE A 15 -20.18 1.57 41.39
C ILE A 15 -19.45 0.87 40.26
N THR A 16 -20.02 -0.24 39.77
CA THR A 16 -19.56 -0.86 38.51
C THR A 16 -19.99 0.07 37.36
N THR A 17 -19.06 0.85 36.82
CA THR A 17 -19.25 1.51 35.52
C THR A 17 -19.49 0.42 34.48
N PRO A 18 -20.58 0.46 33.69
CA PRO A 18 -20.74 -0.45 32.60
C PRO A 18 -19.56 -0.26 31.63
N ALA A 19 -18.82 -1.31 31.33
CA ALA A 19 -17.88 -1.33 30.25
C ALA A 19 -18.67 -0.91 28.99
N LEU A 20 -18.29 0.19 28.34
CA LEU A 20 -18.80 0.55 27.03
C LEU A 20 -18.66 -0.69 26.15
N ALA A 21 -19.79 -1.18 25.64
CA ALA A 21 -19.80 -2.28 24.69
C ALA A 21 -18.81 -1.93 23.59
N ALA A 22 -17.79 -2.76 23.40
CA ALA A 22 -16.85 -2.62 22.29
C ALA A 22 -17.69 -2.54 21.01
N ASN A 23 -17.40 -1.54 20.19
CA ASN A 23 -18.11 -1.35 18.93
C ASN A 23 -17.76 -2.58 18.06
N ASN A 24 -18.67 -3.55 17.96
CA ASN A 24 -18.46 -4.88 17.37
C ASN A 24 -18.12 -4.86 15.86
N ASN A 25 -17.92 -3.67 15.28
CA ASN A 25 -17.67 -3.45 13.86
C ASN A 25 -16.22 -3.04 13.52
N GLN A 26 -15.32 -2.91 14.51
CA GLN A 26 -13.93 -2.58 14.22
C GLN A 26 -13.18 -3.84 13.75
N PRO A 27 -12.31 -3.72 12.72
CA PRO A 27 -11.49 -4.83 12.30
C PRO A 27 -10.55 -5.29 13.42
N ASP A 28 -10.43 -6.61 13.60
CA ASP A 28 -9.44 -7.21 14.48
C ASP A 28 -8.05 -7.10 13.88
N HIS A 29 -7.97 -7.37 12.56
CA HIS A 29 -6.75 -7.29 11.77
C HIS A 29 -7.04 -6.70 10.40
N ILE A 30 -6.14 -5.81 9.92
CA ILE A 30 -6.07 -5.37 8.54
C ILE A 30 -4.71 -5.77 7.98
N PHE A 31 -4.73 -6.62 6.97
CA PHE A 31 -3.56 -7.01 6.17
C PHE A 31 -3.55 -6.17 4.90
N PHE A 32 -2.54 -5.34 4.72
CA PHE A 32 -2.36 -4.54 3.53
C PHE A 32 -1.15 -5.06 2.74
N ILE A 33 -1.39 -5.53 1.52
CA ILE A 33 -0.38 -6.07 0.62
C ILE A 33 -0.24 -5.09 -0.54
N MET A 34 0.96 -4.50 -0.72
CA MET A 34 1.26 -3.62 -1.83
C MET A 34 1.98 -4.39 -2.92
N MET A 35 1.40 -4.40 -4.11
CA MET A 35 1.95 -4.96 -5.34
C MET A 35 2.42 -3.82 -6.25
N GLU A 36 3.07 -4.13 -7.35
CA GLU A 36 3.84 -3.18 -8.16
C GLU A 36 3.48 -3.18 -9.63
N ASN A 37 3.56 -1.98 -10.21
CA ASN A 37 3.74 -1.66 -11.62
C ASN A 37 2.90 -2.44 -12.63
N HIS A 38 1.60 -2.67 -12.37
CA HIS A 38 0.73 -3.26 -13.38
C HIS A 38 -0.64 -2.60 -13.40
N GLY A 39 -1.10 -2.26 -14.58
CA GLY A 39 -2.43 -1.70 -14.80
C GLY A 39 -3.56 -2.71 -14.58
N THR A 40 -4.74 -2.19 -14.24
CA THR A 40 -5.94 -3.02 -14.02
C THR A 40 -6.23 -3.94 -15.22
N ASN A 41 -6.03 -3.47 -16.44
CA ASN A 41 -6.26 -4.23 -17.67
C ASN A 41 -5.27 -5.37 -17.90
N GLN A 42 -4.10 -5.34 -17.27
CA GLN A 42 -3.08 -6.39 -17.37
C GLN A 42 -3.34 -7.54 -16.38
N ILE A 43 -4.01 -7.25 -15.27
CA ILE A 43 -4.23 -8.19 -14.16
C ILE A 43 -5.67 -8.69 -14.11
N ILE A 44 -6.65 -7.77 -14.11
CA ILE A 44 -8.07 -8.14 -13.98
C ILE A 44 -8.59 -8.62 -15.33
N GLY A 45 -9.02 -9.89 -15.36
CA GLY A 45 -9.41 -10.60 -16.60
C GLY A 45 -8.30 -11.48 -17.17
N ASN A 46 -7.03 -11.26 -16.80
CA ASN A 46 -5.90 -12.12 -17.19
C ASN A 46 -5.89 -13.41 -16.36
N THR A 47 -6.75 -14.36 -16.69
CA THR A 47 -6.83 -15.64 -15.96
C THR A 47 -5.72 -16.62 -16.36
N ALA A 48 -4.97 -16.33 -17.42
CA ALA A 48 -3.83 -17.16 -17.83
C ALA A 48 -2.64 -17.00 -16.89
N ASP A 49 -2.30 -15.76 -16.51
CA ASP A 49 -1.14 -15.45 -15.69
C ASP A 49 -1.52 -15.17 -14.22
N ALA A 50 -2.70 -14.62 -13.97
CA ALA A 50 -3.18 -14.25 -12.64
C ALA A 50 -4.48 -14.98 -12.24
N PRO A 51 -4.54 -16.33 -12.29
CA PRO A 51 -5.77 -17.08 -12.01
C PRO A 51 -6.27 -16.91 -10.58
N PHE A 52 -5.39 -16.84 -9.58
CA PHE A 52 -5.78 -16.68 -8.19
C PHE A 52 -6.26 -15.26 -7.88
N ILE A 53 -5.59 -14.26 -8.40
CA ILE A 53 -6.00 -12.85 -8.26
C ILE A 53 -7.40 -12.66 -8.85
N ASN A 54 -7.66 -13.22 -10.04
CA ASN A 54 -8.97 -13.16 -10.67
C ASN A 54 -10.04 -13.98 -9.91
N GLN A 55 -9.66 -15.07 -9.26
CA GLN A 55 -10.54 -15.77 -8.33
C GLN A 55 -10.93 -14.89 -7.14
N LEU A 56 -9.97 -14.14 -6.55
CA LEU A 56 -10.26 -13.21 -5.46
C LEU A 56 -11.15 -12.06 -5.93
N ALA A 57 -10.84 -11.42 -7.06
CA ALA A 57 -11.62 -10.33 -7.64
C ALA A 57 -13.07 -10.75 -7.94
N ASN A 58 -13.25 -11.97 -8.45
CA ASN A 58 -14.57 -12.53 -8.72
C ASN A 58 -15.35 -12.94 -7.45
N ARG A 59 -14.67 -13.21 -6.35
CA ARG A 59 -15.29 -13.71 -5.12
C ARG A 59 -15.56 -12.62 -4.10
N TYR A 60 -14.72 -11.59 -4.05
CA TYR A 60 -14.73 -10.56 -3.03
C TYR A 60 -14.97 -9.17 -3.62
N GLY A 61 -14.50 -8.12 -2.97
CA GLY A 61 -14.63 -6.74 -3.43
C GLY A 61 -13.53 -6.36 -4.41
N VAL A 62 -13.87 -5.70 -5.53
CA VAL A 62 -12.90 -5.12 -6.46
C VAL A 62 -13.27 -3.68 -6.77
N ALA A 63 -12.27 -2.78 -6.68
CA ALA A 63 -12.40 -1.41 -7.17
C ALA A 63 -12.01 -1.39 -8.65
N THR A 64 -12.97 -1.06 -9.52
CA THR A 64 -12.75 -1.00 -10.96
C THR A 64 -12.23 0.35 -11.45
N ASN A 65 -12.11 1.31 -10.52
CA ASN A 65 -11.64 2.67 -10.78
C ASN A 65 -10.68 3.11 -9.66
N TYR A 66 -9.68 2.27 -9.38
CA TYR A 66 -8.63 2.56 -8.41
C TYR A 66 -7.40 3.10 -9.13
N HIS A 67 -6.72 4.06 -8.52
CA HIS A 67 -5.58 4.76 -9.12
C HIS A 67 -4.38 4.77 -8.18
N GLY A 68 -3.16 4.75 -8.73
CA GLY A 68 -2.01 5.28 -8.04
C GLY A 68 -2.18 6.79 -7.77
N VAL A 69 -1.53 7.28 -6.73
CA VAL A 69 -1.55 8.72 -6.42
C VAL A 69 -0.78 9.50 -7.47
N THR A 70 0.40 8.99 -7.87
CA THR A 70 1.28 9.54 -8.90
C THR A 70 2.26 8.45 -9.37
N HIS A 71 3.30 8.82 -10.12
CA HIS A 71 4.49 8.05 -10.46
C HIS A 71 5.75 8.72 -9.89
N PRO A 72 6.85 7.98 -9.64
CA PRO A 72 7.00 6.52 -9.62
C PRO A 72 6.48 5.88 -8.30
N SER A 73 6.95 4.66 -7.98
CA SER A 73 6.48 3.85 -6.86
C SER A 73 6.58 4.53 -5.49
N LEU A 74 7.75 5.05 -5.10
CA LEU A 74 7.98 5.57 -3.75
C LEU A 74 6.92 6.56 -3.24
N PRO A 75 6.52 7.60 -4.00
CA PRO A 75 5.47 8.52 -3.57
C PRO A 75 4.14 7.82 -3.24
N ASN A 76 3.79 6.72 -3.93
CA ASN A 76 2.60 5.93 -3.65
C ASN A 76 2.69 5.18 -2.31
N TYR A 77 3.85 4.60 -2.01
CA TYR A 77 4.12 3.97 -0.72
C TYR A 77 4.04 4.98 0.43
N LEU A 78 4.62 6.18 0.25
CA LEU A 78 4.55 7.26 1.25
C LEU A 78 3.09 7.71 1.46
N ALA A 79 2.34 7.89 0.37
CA ALA A 79 0.94 8.26 0.39
C ALA A 79 0.09 7.25 1.18
N ALA A 80 0.35 5.95 1.00
CA ALA A 80 -0.41 4.87 1.64
C ALA A 80 -0.26 4.80 3.16
N ILE A 81 0.82 5.36 3.74
CA ILE A 81 1.03 5.34 5.20
C ILE A 81 0.95 6.71 5.87
N SER A 82 1.11 7.81 5.12
CA SER A 82 1.13 9.17 5.68
C SER A 82 -0.02 10.07 5.19
N GLY A 83 -0.74 9.65 4.14
CA GLY A 83 -1.73 10.49 3.48
C GLY A 83 -1.12 11.59 2.61
N ASP A 84 0.19 11.52 2.34
CA ASP A 84 0.90 12.49 1.52
C ASP A 84 2.01 11.80 0.71
N PHE A 85 2.09 12.11 -0.59
CA PHE A 85 3.16 11.63 -1.47
C PHE A 85 4.49 12.40 -1.26
N GLN A 86 4.52 13.33 -0.31
CA GLN A 86 5.65 14.13 0.15
C GLN A 86 6.24 15.09 -0.90
N GLY A 87 5.55 15.31 -2.00
CA GLY A 87 5.99 16.24 -3.05
C GLY A 87 7.24 15.80 -3.79
N ILE A 88 7.53 14.51 -3.83
CA ILE A 88 8.64 13.91 -4.60
C ILE A 88 8.11 13.07 -5.75
N TRP A 89 8.93 12.92 -6.79
CA TRP A 89 8.65 12.12 -8.01
C TRP A 89 9.90 11.32 -8.39
N ASP A 90 10.42 10.55 -7.45
CA ASP A 90 11.61 9.73 -7.64
C ASP A 90 11.61 8.53 -6.67
N ASP A 91 12.49 7.57 -6.92
CA ASP A 91 12.64 6.33 -6.16
C ASP A 91 13.91 6.28 -5.30
N CYS A 92 14.42 7.44 -4.90
CA CYS A 92 15.66 7.51 -4.15
C CYS A 92 15.56 6.94 -2.74
N LYS A 93 16.69 6.50 -2.22
CA LYS A 93 16.80 5.97 -0.87
C LYS A 93 16.51 7.01 0.20
N ALA A 94 16.09 6.54 1.36
CA ALA A 94 15.87 7.38 2.53
C ALA A 94 17.16 7.98 3.10
N GLY A 95 17.10 9.23 3.50
CA GLY A 95 18.21 9.89 4.21
C GLY A 95 18.04 11.39 4.36
N PRO A 96 18.54 11.99 5.44
CA PRO A 96 18.36 13.42 5.74
C PRO A 96 19.11 14.36 4.78
N LEU A 97 20.05 13.81 3.99
CA LEU A 97 20.85 14.55 3.01
C LEU A 97 20.65 14.00 1.60
N VAL A 98 19.72 13.07 1.41
CA VAL A 98 19.44 12.49 0.09
C VAL A 98 18.37 13.32 -0.58
N THR A 99 18.74 13.93 -1.70
CA THR A 99 17.83 14.66 -2.61
C THR A 99 18.03 14.12 -4.01
N CYS A 100 16.97 13.97 -4.78
CA CYS A 100 17.04 13.51 -6.16
C CYS A 100 16.23 14.40 -7.07
N ALA A 101 16.69 14.49 -8.32
CA ALA A 101 15.84 15.03 -9.36
C ALA A 101 14.64 14.11 -9.57
N PRO A 102 13.46 14.66 -9.89
CA PRO A 102 12.33 13.85 -10.28
C PRO A 102 12.73 12.94 -11.44
N GLU A 103 12.24 11.71 -11.41
CA GLU A 103 12.27 10.86 -12.58
C GLU A 103 11.38 11.49 -13.66
N GLU A 104 11.71 11.21 -14.92
CA GLU A 104 10.93 11.76 -16.00
C GLU A 104 9.50 11.21 -15.91
N PHE A 105 8.55 12.07 -15.53
CA PHE A 105 7.15 11.73 -15.59
C PHE A 105 6.74 11.70 -17.07
N VAL A 106 6.88 10.53 -17.71
CA VAL A 106 6.52 10.29 -19.11
C VAL A 106 5.36 9.31 -19.16
N PRO A 107 4.14 9.77 -18.83
CA PRO A 107 2.99 8.90 -18.87
C PRO A 107 2.81 8.38 -20.30
N GLY A 108 2.60 7.09 -20.42
CA GLY A 108 2.44 6.43 -21.70
C GLY A 108 3.73 6.19 -22.48
N ALA A 109 4.90 6.33 -21.85
CA ALA A 109 6.14 5.83 -22.42
C ALA A 109 6.13 4.29 -22.53
N GLY A 110 5.22 3.66 -21.80
CA GLY A 110 5.15 2.21 -21.66
C GLY A 110 6.34 1.69 -20.88
N ASP A 111 6.10 0.85 -19.92
CA ASP A 111 7.15 0.00 -19.38
C ASP A 111 7.69 -0.86 -20.52
N ALA A 112 8.96 -1.25 -20.45
CA ALA A 112 9.56 -2.25 -21.33
C ALA A 112 8.79 -3.59 -21.28
N SER A 113 8.03 -3.84 -20.21
CA SER A 113 7.16 -5.00 -20.04
C SER A 113 5.94 -5.00 -20.95
N ASP A 114 5.40 -3.83 -21.33
CA ASP A 114 4.28 -3.77 -22.28
C ASP A 114 4.28 -2.49 -23.15
N PRO A 115 5.16 -2.41 -24.14
CA PRO A 115 5.22 -1.26 -25.04
C PRO A 115 3.95 -1.09 -25.89
N THR A 116 3.03 -2.04 -25.89
CA THR A 116 1.77 -1.97 -26.65
C THR A 116 0.70 -1.13 -25.95
N PHE A 117 0.86 -0.86 -24.65
CA PHE A 117 -0.11 -0.09 -23.86
C PHE A 117 0.23 1.40 -23.68
N SER A 118 1.19 1.92 -24.42
CA SER A 118 1.50 3.35 -24.35
C SER A 118 0.34 4.21 -24.88
N ALA A 119 -0.32 4.92 -23.98
CA ALA A 119 -1.46 5.77 -24.34
C ALA A 119 -1.11 6.87 -25.36
N TYR A 120 0.13 7.31 -25.42
CA TYR A 120 0.56 8.43 -26.28
C TYR A 120 1.25 7.98 -27.57
N THR A 121 1.75 6.77 -27.63
CA THR A 121 2.49 6.24 -28.80
C THR A 121 1.75 5.13 -29.55
N ASP A 122 0.75 4.50 -28.93
CA ASP A 122 -0.11 3.53 -29.63
C ASP A 122 -1.07 4.25 -30.59
N PRO A 123 -1.01 3.97 -31.92
CA PRO A 123 -1.92 4.55 -32.91
C PRO A 123 -3.42 4.28 -32.67
N HIS A 124 -3.75 3.27 -31.87
CA HIS A 124 -5.14 2.91 -31.52
C HIS A 124 -5.63 3.62 -30.25
N SER A 125 -4.73 4.31 -29.53
CA SER A 125 -5.09 5.05 -28.33
C SER A 125 -5.82 6.35 -28.70
N PRO A 126 -6.88 6.74 -27.97
CA PRO A 126 -7.52 8.05 -28.10
C PRO A 126 -6.56 9.23 -27.82
N GLN A 127 -5.44 8.99 -27.13
CA GLN A 127 -4.43 9.98 -26.78
C GLN A 127 -3.21 9.98 -27.71
N PHE A 128 -3.24 9.15 -28.77
CA PHE A 128 -2.13 9.05 -29.71
C PHE A 128 -1.68 10.43 -30.23
N GLY A 129 -0.39 10.71 -30.10
CA GLY A 129 0.19 11.97 -30.51
C GLY A 129 -0.15 13.18 -29.62
N ALA A 130 -0.90 13.00 -28.53
CA ALA A 130 -1.14 14.08 -27.57
C ALA A 130 0.12 14.36 -26.75
N VAL A 131 0.27 15.60 -26.29
CA VAL A 131 1.34 15.96 -25.35
C VAL A 131 0.95 15.41 -23.96
N PRO A 132 1.81 14.60 -23.31
CA PRO A 132 1.53 14.13 -21.98
C PRO A 132 1.58 15.27 -20.95
N PRO A 133 0.88 15.16 -19.81
CA PRO A 133 1.08 16.04 -18.68
C PRO A 133 2.52 15.96 -18.16
N GLN A 134 3.03 17.06 -17.61
CA GLN A 134 4.38 17.16 -17.11
C GLN A 134 4.42 17.89 -15.78
N LEU A 135 5.47 17.66 -15.00
CA LEU A 135 5.78 18.46 -13.83
C LEU A 135 6.05 19.91 -14.25
N THR A 136 5.58 20.85 -13.44
CA THR A 136 5.95 22.26 -13.60
C THR A 136 7.39 22.48 -13.15
N PRO A 137 8.07 23.53 -13.64
CA PRO A 137 9.43 23.87 -13.17
C PRO A 137 9.52 24.06 -11.65
N ALA A 138 8.46 24.56 -11.02
CA ALA A 138 8.40 24.71 -9.56
C ALA A 138 8.35 23.35 -8.84
N GLN A 139 7.61 22.40 -9.35
CA GLN A 139 7.55 21.02 -8.81
C GLN A 139 8.91 20.32 -8.97
N ILE A 140 9.55 20.44 -10.12
CA ILE A 140 10.88 19.90 -10.37
C ILE A 140 11.89 20.48 -9.38
N ALA A 141 11.92 21.79 -9.20
CA ALA A 141 12.83 22.45 -8.27
C ALA A 141 12.57 22.05 -6.81
N SER A 142 11.29 21.96 -6.42
CA SER A 142 10.89 21.54 -5.07
C SER A 142 11.31 20.10 -4.80
N SER A 143 10.94 19.17 -5.67
CA SER A 143 11.28 17.74 -5.53
C SER A 143 12.79 17.54 -5.47
N SER A 144 13.55 18.14 -6.39
CA SER A 144 15.01 18.04 -6.44
C SER A 144 15.74 18.57 -5.19
N SER A 145 15.06 19.35 -4.37
CA SER A 145 15.61 19.91 -3.12
C SER A 145 15.02 19.29 -1.85
N THR A 146 14.04 18.40 -1.98
CA THR A 146 13.36 17.76 -0.85
C THR A 146 14.17 16.56 -0.33
N PRO A 147 14.66 16.58 0.92
CA PRO A 147 15.33 15.44 1.51
C PRO A 147 14.36 14.27 1.72
N HIS A 148 14.80 13.07 1.44
CA HIS A 148 14.03 11.84 1.65
C HIS A 148 14.00 11.42 3.13
N TRP A 149 13.62 12.37 3.97
CA TRP A 149 13.59 12.24 5.43
C TRP A 149 12.47 13.10 6.00
N PHE A 150 11.31 12.48 6.16
CA PHE A 150 10.09 13.19 6.50
C PHE A 150 9.83 13.19 8.00
N ALA A 151 9.37 14.31 8.53
CA ALA A 151 9.06 14.48 9.96
C ALA A 151 7.56 14.36 10.27
N GLY A 152 6.73 14.11 9.27
CA GLY A 152 5.28 14.01 9.40
C GLY A 152 4.83 12.79 10.21
N GLN A 153 3.55 12.81 10.63
CA GLN A 153 2.91 11.66 11.22
C GLN A 153 2.55 10.63 10.15
N THR A 154 2.50 9.37 10.57
CA THR A 154 2.06 8.24 9.76
C THR A 154 0.96 7.48 10.50
N ILE A 155 0.38 6.50 9.83
CA ILE A 155 -0.56 5.57 10.47
C ILE A 155 0.07 4.89 11.71
N VAL A 156 1.39 4.69 11.74
CA VAL A 156 2.10 4.11 12.90
C VAL A 156 1.85 4.92 14.16
N ASP A 157 1.99 6.25 14.07
CA ASP A 157 1.77 7.15 15.22
C ASP A 157 0.33 7.05 15.73
N GLN A 158 -0.62 6.93 14.82
CA GLN A 158 -2.04 6.84 15.15
C GLN A 158 -2.41 5.50 15.79
N LEU A 159 -1.88 4.41 15.23
CA LEU A 159 -2.08 3.05 15.76
C LEU A 159 -1.54 2.95 17.18
N GLU A 160 -0.30 3.37 17.40
CA GLU A 160 0.33 3.34 18.73
C GLU A 160 -0.42 4.22 19.74
N ALA A 161 -0.87 5.42 19.34
CA ALA A 161 -1.68 6.29 20.18
C ALA A 161 -3.04 5.66 20.55
N LYS A 162 -3.57 4.78 19.69
CA LYS A 162 -4.81 4.03 19.92
C LYS A 162 -4.61 2.72 20.70
N GLY A 163 -3.35 2.33 20.94
CA GLY A 163 -3.01 1.04 21.55
C GLY A 163 -3.13 -0.14 20.59
N LEU A 164 -3.15 0.12 19.27
CA LEU A 164 -3.14 -0.89 18.23
C LEU A 164 -1.71 -1.26 17.84
N SER A 165 -1.48 -2.53 17.62
CA SER A 165 -0.17 -3.06 17.22
C SER A 165 0.01 -3.03 15.70
N TRP A 166 1.27 -2.92 15.25
CA TRP A 166 1.62 -2.94 13.84
C TRP A 166 2.95 -3.66 13.58
N LYS A 167 3.09 -4.25 12.41
CA LYS A 167 4.36 -4.71 11.82
C LYS A 167 4.36 -4.55 10.31
N ALA A 168 5.54 -4.34 9.76
CA ALA A 168 5.81 -4.34 8.33
C ALA A 168 6.67 -5.56 7.97
N TYR A 169 6.12 -6.44 7.16
CA TYR A 169 6.76 -7.68 6.71
C TYR A 169 7.31 -7.47 5.31
N MET A 170 8.64 -7.43 5.22
CA MET A 170 9.36 -7.15 3.98
C MET A 170 9.99 -8.43 3.45
N GLN A 171 9.61 -8.86 2.26
CA GLN A 171 10.29 -9.98 1.63
C GLN A 171 11.72 -9.58 1.24
N SER A 172 12.64 -10.51 1.40
CA SER A 172 14.07 -10.32 1.08
C SER A 172 14.80 -9.23 1.84
N ILE A 173 14.22 -8.58 2.86
CA ILE A 173 15.01 -7.75 3.80
C ILE A 173 15.96 -8.63 4.61
N PRO A 174 17.23 -8.25 4.84
CA PRO A 174 18.22 -9.15 5.44
C PRO A 174 17.98 -9.51 6.91
N PHE A 175 17.45 -8.57 7.71
CA PHE A 175 17.11 -8.74 9.12
C PHE A 175 16.15 -7.63 9.58
N ALA A 176 15.56 -7.79 10.75
CA ALA A 176 14.62 -6.81 11.30
C ALA A 176 15.29 -5.44 11.49
N GLY A 177 14.63 -4.39 10.98
CA GLY A 177 15.13 -3.02 11.05
C GLY A 177 16.34 -2.73 10.16
N ALA A 178 16.65 -3.57 9.18
CA ALA A 178 17.75 -3.31 8.26
C ALA A 178 17.49 -2.03 7.45
N ASP A 179 18.50 -1.16 7.44
CA ASP A 179 18.52 0.08 6.68
C ASP A 179 19.48 -0.08 5.49
N VAL A 180 19.02 -0.79 4.48
CA VAL A 180 19.77 -1.05 3.24
C VAL A 180 18.96 -0.58 2.05
N GLU A 181 19.65 -0.03 1.04
CA GLU A 181 18.99 0.44 -0.19
C GLU A 181 18.47 -0.74 -1.02
N PHE A 182 19.31 -1.75 -1.22
CA PHE A 182 18.99 -2.98 -1.94
C PHE A 182 19.57 -4.20 -1.24
N TYR A 183 18.94 -5.36 -1.45
CA TYR A 183 19.44 -6.65 -0.97
C TYR A 183 18.92 -7.79 -1.88
N PRO A 184 19.66 -8.91 -2.09
CA PRO A 184 21.01 -9.14 -1.60
C PRO A 184 22.09 -8.37 -2.38
N THR A 185 23.25 -8.26 -1.75
CA THR A 185 24.46 -7.75 -2.38
C THR A 185 25.51 -8.86 -2.40
N VAL A 186 26.09 -9.13 -3.56
CA VAL A 186 27.19 -10.09 -3.72
C VAL A 186 28.38 -9.37 -4.33
N GLY A 187 29.45 -9.20 -3.55
CA GLY A 187 30.55 -8.32 -3.93
C GLY A 187 30.09 -6.86 -4.06
N THR A 188 30.22 -6.31 -5.26
CA THR A 188 29.74 -4.95 -5.60
C THR A 188 28.43 -4.96 -6.37
N THR A 189 27.83 -6.13 -6.61
CA THR A 189 26.61 -6.26 -7.40
C THR A 189 25.39 -6.30 -6.49
N PHE A 190 24.44 -5.39 -6.73
CA PHE A 190 23.14 -5.37 -6.10
C PHE A 190 22.15 -6.20 -6.92
N TYR A 191 21.53 -7.18 -6.28
CA TYR A 191 20.52 -8.02 -6.94
C TYR A 191 19.10 -7.53 -6.76
N LYS A 192 18.94 -6.47 -5.99
CA LYS A 192 17.71 -5.67 -5.87
C LYS A 192 16.41 -6.44 -5.63
N LEU A 193 16.43 -7.63 -5.01
CA LEU A 193 15.19 -8.30 -4.64
C LEU A 193 14.42 -7.42 -3.65
N TYR A 194 15.04 -7.08 -2.51
CA TYR A 194 14.53 -6.02 -1.65
C TYR A 194 14.98 -4.66 -2.20
N ALA A 195 14.04 -3.75 -2.34
CA ALA A 195 14.28 -2.35 -2.65
C ALA A 195 13.72 -1.47 -1.51
N GLN A 196 14.53 -0.52 -1.03
CA GLN A 196 14.12 0.37 0.07
C GLN A 196 12.90 1.21 -0.29
N LYS A 197 12.72 1.58 -1.57
CA LYS A 197 11.59 2.35 -2.07
C LYS A 197 10.23 1.69 -1.75
N HIS A 198 10.18 0.36 -1.62
CA HIS A 198 8.99 -0.40 -1.23
C HIS A 198 8.81 -0.53 0.30
N ASN A 199 9.64 0.18 1.07
CA ASN A 199 9.58 0.22 2.53
C ASN A 199 9.40 1.66 3.04
N PRO A 200 8.18 2.21 3.00
CA PRO A 200 7.94 3.62 3.30
C PRO A 200 8.29 4.00 4.74
N PHE A 201 8.31 3.03 5.65
CA PHE A 201 8.58 3.28 7.07
C PHE A 201 9.98 3.85 7.32
N LEU A 202 10.95 3.53 6.47
CA LEU A 202 12.33 4.01 6.58
C LEU A 202 12.50 5.49 6.20
N TYR A 203 11.52 6.10 5.56
CA TYR A 203 11.59 7.50 5.13
C TYR A 203 11.13 8.48 6.22
N PHE A 204 10.52 7.99 7.32
CA PHE A 204 10.04 8.84 8.40
C PHE A 204 10.99 8.83 9.59
N SER A 205 11.44 10.04 9.98
CA SER A 205 12.44 10.24 11.04
C SER A 205 12.00 9.70 12.40
N ASN A 206 10.71 9.78 12.72
CA ASN A 206 10.13 9.27 13.96
C ASN A 206 10.04 7.74 14.01
N ILE A 207 10.04 7.06 12.87
CA ILE A 207 10.12 5.58 12.79
C ILE A 207 11.58 5.16 12.82
N ARG A 208 12.39 5.66 11.91
CA ARG A 208 13.79 5.29 11.77
C ARG A 208 14.64 5.67 12.99
N GLY A 209 14.29 6.74 13.70
CA GLY A 209 14.91 7.15 14.96
C GLY A 209 14.49 6.35 16.19
N SER A 210 13.57 5.40 16.07
CA SER A 210 13.04 4.59 17.18
C SER A 210 13.42 3.12 17.02
N ALA A 211 14.27 2.61 17.93
CA ALA A 211 14.69 1.21 17.88
C ALA A 211 13.50 0.22 18.00
N SER A 212 12.47 0.56 18.78
CA SER A 212 11.28 -0.28 18.92
C SER A 212 10.43 -0.30 17.64
N ARG A 213 10.30 0.83 16.95
CA ARG A 213 9.59 0.90 15.67
C ARG A 213 10.37 0.20 14.55
N MET A 214 11.69 0.39 14.52
CA MET A 214 12.55 -0.33 13.56
C MET A 214 12.47 -1.84 13.73
N ALA A 215 12.34 -2.33 14.98
CA ALA A 215 12.18 -3.76 15.27
C ALA A 215 10.84 -4.34 14.75
N ASN A 216 9.85 -3.50 14.41
CA ASN A 216 8.60 -3.93 13.79
C ASN A 216 8.68 -4.05 12.26
N ILE A 217 9.78 -3.65 11.63
CA ILE A 217 10.06 -3.88 10.21
C ILE A 217 10.84 -5.19 10.11
N VAL A 218 10.18 -6.27 9.71
CA VAL A 218 10.70 -7.63 9.87
C VAL A 218 10.75 -8.39 8.55
N PRO A 219 11.61 -9.40 8.42
CA PRO A 219 11.58 -10.30 7.28
C PRO A 219 10.24 -11.05 7.16
N LEU A 220 9.77 -11.25 5.92
CA LEU A 220 8.48 -11.90 5.64
C LEU A 220 8.27 -13.27 6.32
N PRO A 221 9.28 -14.14 6.54
CA PRO A 221 9.09 -15.38 7.28
C PRO A 221 8.55 -15.19 8.71
N GLN A 222 8.74 -14.00 9.33
CA GLN A 222 8.14 -13.69 10.62
C GLN A 222 6.60 -13.68 10.56
N LEU A 223 6.00 -13.38 9.40
CA LEU A 223 4.55 -13.43 9.22
C LEU A 223 4.02 -14.87 9.47
N GLU A 224 4.70 -15.87 8.94
CA GLU A 224 4.30 -17.27 9.13
C GLU A 224 4.32 -17.66 10.61
N TYR A 225 5.33 -17.22 11.33
CA TYR A 225 5.43 -17.45 12.77
C TYR A 225 4.31 -16.73 13.54
N ASP A 226 4.07 -15.45 13.25
CA ASP A 226 3.05 -14.65 13.93
C ASP A 226 1.62 -15.19 13.64
N LEU A 227 1.35 -15.64 12.41
CA LEU A 227 0.10 -16.31 12.05
C LEU A 227 -0.08 -17.65 12.76
N ALA A 228 0.97 -18.47 12.80
CA ALA A 228 0.93 -19.80 13.43
C ALA A 228 0.74 -19.73 14.96
N THR A 229 1.26 -18.67 15.59
CA THR A 229 1.16 -18.47 17.04
C THR A 229 -0.04 -17.61 17.46
N GLY A 230 -0.82 -17.09 16.50
CA GLY A 230 -1.95 -16.20 16.77
C GLY A 230 -1.54 -14.80 17.25
N ASN A 231 -0.29 -14.38 17.00
CA ASN A 231 0.29 -13.12 17.45
C ASN A 231 0.43 -12.08 16.32
N ALA A 232 -0.31 -12.21 15.23
CA ALA A 232 -0.31 -11.18 14.19
C ALA A 232 -0.80 -9.85 14.75
N PRO A 233 -0.17 -8.70 14.40
CA PRO A 233 -0.60 -7.40 14.88
C PRO A 233 -1.93 -6.96 14.25
N ASN A 234 -2.55 -5.90 14.82
CA ASN A 234 -3.78 -5.34 14.25
C ASN A 234 -3.56 -4.82 12.83
N PHE A 235 -2.49 -4.07 12.58
CA PHE A 235 -2.12 -3.62 11.25
C PHE A 235 -0.89 -4.37 10.74
N VAL A 236 -1.07 -5.06 9.62
CA VAL A 236 -0.07 -5.88 8.95
C VAL A 236 0.20 -5.27 7.58
N TRP A 237 1.38 -4.69 7.41
CA TRP A 237 1.86 -4.27 6.09
C TRP A 237 2.72 -5.37 5.49
N ILE A 238 2.54 -5.68 4.20
CA ILE A 238 3.32 -6.68 3.47
C ILE A 238 3.81 -6.05 2.17
N SER A 239 5.15 -5.96 2.03
CA SER A 239 5.80 -5.67 0.75
C SER A 239 6.49 -6.94 0.26
N PRO A 240 6.03 -7.55 -0.82
CA PRO A 240 6.78 -8.60 -1.51
C PRO A 240 8.11 -8.06 -2.03
N ASP A 241 9.03 -8.91 -2.44
CA ASP A 241 10.22 -8.47 -3.15
C ASP A 241 9.92 -8.23 -4.64
N GLN A 242 10.82 -7.56 -5.34
CA GLN A 242 10.61 -7.12 -6.73
C GLN A 242 10.28 -8.25 -7.72
N CYS A 243 10.56 -9.51 -7.38
CA CYS A 243 10.10 -10.64 -8.19
C CYS A 243 8.68 -11.09 -7.83
N SER A 244 8.30 -10.93 -6.58
CA SER A 244 7.01 -11.39 -6.04
C SER A 244 5.92 -10.31 -6.08
N ASP A 245 6.30 -9.03 -6.19
CA ASP A 245 5.39 -7.90 -6.31
C ASP A 245 4.97 -7.58 -7.76
N MET A 246 5.61 -8.22 -8.75
CA MET A 246 5.46 -8.04 -10.20
C MET A 246 6.33 -6.95 -10.82
N HIS A 247 7.13 -6.20 -10.05
CA HIS A 247 8.00 -5.16 -10.59
C HIS A 247 9.09 -5.72 -11.51
N GLY A 248 9.67 -6.87 -11.12
CA GLY A 248 10.87 -7.40 -11.77
C GLY A 248 12.17 -6.76 -11.27
N VAL A 249 13.30 -7.35 -11.59
CA VAL A 249 14.64 -6.87 -11.14
C VAL A 249 15.52 -6.33 -12.27
N GLY A 250 14.99 -6.15 -13.46
CA GLY A 250 15.73 -5.66 -14.61
C GLY A 250 16.74 -6.70 -15.15
N ASN A 251 17.82 -6.22 -15.76
CA ASN A 251 18.77 -7.04 -16.51
C ASN A 251 19.42 -8.13 -15.66
N GLY A 252 19.14 -9.37 -16.04
CA GLY A 252 19.81 -10.56 -15.52
C GLY A 252 19.26 -10.98 -14.17
N ASN A 253 18.63 -12.12 -14.15
CA ASN A 253 18.22 -12.78 -12.93
C ASN A 253 19.38 -13.56 -12.31
N PRO A 254 20.15 -12.96 -11.38
CA PRO A 254 21.35 -13.59 -10.84
C PRO A 254 21.03 -14.71 -9.84
N LEU A 255 19.77 -14.85 -9.42
CA LEU A 255 19.34 -15.82 -8.41
C LEU A 255 18.55 -16.99 -9.01
N GLY A 256 18.46 -17.08 -10.34
CA GLY A 256 17.81 -18.21 -11.02
C GLY A 256 16.28 -18.13 -11.07
N TYR A 257 15.67 -16.96 -10.85
CA TYR A 257 14.25 -16.75 -11.13
C TYR A 257 14.07 -16.38 -12.62
N PRO A 258 13.86 -17.34 -13.52
CA PRO A 258 13.92 -17.10 -14.97
C PRO A 258 12.87 -16.14 -15.49
N THR A 259 11.87 -15.82 -14.68
CA THR A 259 10.71 -15.00 -15.05
C THR A 259 10.65 -13.64 -14.35
N CYS A 260 11.68 -13.30 -13.56
CA CYS A 260 11.74 -12.04 -12.80
C CYS A 260 12.49 -10.92 -13.54
N SER A 261 13.01 -11.16 -14.72
CA SER A 261 13.65 -10.14 -15.57
C SER A 261 12.61 -9.52 -16.50
N TYR A 262 12.76 -8.24 -16.77
CA TYR A 262 11.91 -7.57 -17.78
C TYR A 262 12.02 -8.28 -19.13
N PRO A 263 10.92 -8.52 -19.83
CA PRO A 263 10.93 -9.04 -21.18
C PRO A 263 11.54 -8.02 -22.14
N ALA A 264 11.99 -8.50 -23.31
CA ALA A 264 12.47 -7.63 -24.36
C ALA A 264 11.33 -6.83 -25.03
N SER A 265 10.11 -7.35 -24.97
CA SER A 265 8.87 -6.73 -25.47
C SER A 265 7.66 -7.52 -24.97
N GLY A 266 6.51 -6.88 -24.93
CA GLY A 266 5.24 -7.48 -24.52
C GLY A 266 5.05 -7.52 -23.01
N LEU A 267 3.90 -8.04 -22.59
CA LEU A 267 3.52 -8.14 -21.19
C LEU A 267 4.46 -9.05 -20.41
N ASP A 268 4.81 -8.66 -19.19
CA ASP A 268 5.63 -9.47 -18.28
C ASP A 268 4.81 -10.61 -17.65
N HIS A 269 4.48 -11.60 -18.47
CA HIS A 269 3.74 -12.80 -18.04
C HIS A 269 4.38 -13.47 -16.84
N GLY A 270 5.72 -13.49 -16.79
CA GLY A 270 6.47 -14.16 -15.74
C GLY A 270 6.36 -13.46 -14.40
N ALA A 271 6.47 -12.14 -14.36
CA ALA A 271 6.30 -11.36 -13.14
C ALA A 271 4.87 -11.47 -12.61
N ILE A 272 3.87 -11.39 -13.49
CA ILE A 272 2.46 -11.57 -13.11
C ILE A 272 2.22 -12.94 -12.48
N GLN A 273 2.77 -14.02 -13.08
CA GLN A 273 2.65 -15.39 -12.56
C GLN A 273 3.33 -15.54 -11.19
N LEU A 274 4.49 -14.92 -10.98
CA LEU A 274 5.16 -14.92 -9.68
C LEU A 274 4.36 -14.20 -8.61
N GLY A 275 3.81 -13.03 -8.93
CA GLY A 275 2.94 -12.28 -8.02
C GLY A 275 1.63 -13.02 -7.69
N ASP A 276 0.99 -13.68 -8.67
CA ASP A 276 -0.18 -14.53 -8.43
C ASP A 276 0.15 -15.69 -7.48
N ALA A 277 1.30 -16.34 -7.70
CA ALA A 277 1.76 -17.44 -6.85
C ALA A 277 2.06 -16.95 -5.42
N PHE A 278 2.71 -15.78 -5.28
CA PHE A 278 2.96 -15.14 -3.99
C PHE A 278 1.65 -14.84 -3.25
N LEU A 279 0.71 -14.17 -3.92
CA LEU A 279 -0.58 -13.84 -3.32
C LEU A 279 -1.38 -15.10 -2.96
N ARG A 280 -1.36 -16.13 -3.80
CA ARG A 280 -1.99 -17.43 -3.50
C ARG A 280 -1.44 -18.01 -2.20
N GLN A 281 -0.13 -18.03 -2.03
CA GLN A 281 0.51 -18.56 -0.85
C GLN A 281 0.19 -17.71 0.39
N THR A 282 0.39 -16.41 0.32
CA THR A 282 0.28 -15.47 1.44
C THR A 282 -1.16 -15.31 1.91
N VAL A 283 -2.08 -15.04 0.99
CA VAL A 283 -3.51 -14.87 1.31
C VAL A 283 -4.09 -16.16 1.86
N THR A 284 -3.75 -17.33 1.28
CA THR A 284 -4.20 -18.61 1.79
C THR A 284 -3.69 -18.90 3.20
N LYS A 285 -2.43 -18.57 3.51
CA LYS A 285 -1.87 -18.69 4.87
C LYS A 285 -2.61 -17.80 5.86
N ILE A 286 -2.87 -16.54 5.51
CA ILE A 286 -3.63 -15.61 6.35
C ILE A 286 -5.02 -16.19 6.61
N MET A 287 -5.76 -16.57 5.56
CA MET A 287 -7.13 -17.05 5.66
C MET A 287 -7.28 -18.38 6.41
N ASN A 288 -6.24 -19.20 6.47
CA ASN A 288 -6.21 -20.47 7.21
C ASN A 288 -5.69 -20.32 8.65
N SER A 289 -5.24 -19.13 9.05
CA SER A 289 -4.73 -18.89 10.40
C SER A 289 -5.84 -18.62 11.40
N SER A 290 -5.53 -18.75 12.69
CA SER A 290 -6.47 -18.44 13.78
C SER A 290 -6.80 -16.95 13.91
N VAL A 291 -5.97 -16.07 13.35
CA VAL A 291 -6.20 -14.61 13.36
C VAL A 291 -7.19 -14.16 12.27
N TRP A 292 -7.53 -15.05 11.34
CA TRP A 292 -8.54 -14.75 10.31
C TRP A 292 -9.95 -14.86 10.86
N SER A 293 -10.44 -13.80 11.49
CA SER A 293 -11.79 -13.66 12.04
C SER A 293 -12.80 -13.12 11.01
N GLU A 294 -14.06 -13.00 11.38
CA GLU A 294 -15.09 -12.32 10.58
C GLU A 294 -14.82 -10.82 10.42
N ASN A 295 -14.06 -10.22 11.36
CA ASN A 295 -13.69 -8.82 11.33
C ASN A 295 -12.32 -8.58 10.70
N SER A 296 -11.63 -9.61 10.21
CA SER A 296 -10.34 -9.43 9.53
C SER A 296 -10.54 -9.05 8.06
N ILE A 297 -9.63 -8.20 7.56
CA ILE A 297 -9.67 -7.66 6.20
C ILE A 297 -8.31 -7.85 5.57
N ILE A 298 -8.27 -8.25 4.28
CA ILE A 298 -7.07 -8.18 3.45
C ILE A 298 -7.35 -7.16 2.35
N VAL A 299 -6.46 -6.19 2.22
CA VAL A 299 -6.41 -5.25 1.10
C VAL A 299 -5.22 -5.62 0.25
N ILE A 300 -5.44 -5.82 -1.04
CA ILE A 300 -4.39 -6.03 -2.03
C ILE A 300 -4.52 -4.89 -3.02
N ALA A 301 -3.51 -4.03 -3.10
CA ALA A 301 -3.49 -2.90 -4.01
C ALA A 301 -2.16 -2.86 -4.75
N TRP A 302 -2.20 -2.43 -6.02
CA TRP A 302 -1.00 -2.07 -6.76
C TRP A 302 -0.73 -0.58 -6.55
N ASP A 303 0.52 -0.22 -6.48
CA ASP A 303 0.96 1.15 -6.21
C ASP A 303 0.62 2.11 -7.36
N GLU A 304 0.84 1.67 -8.58
CA GLU A 304 0.64 2.39 -9.82
C GLU A 304 0.46 1.43 -11.01
N ASP A 305 0.19 1.94 -12.21
CA ASP A 305 0.28 1.15 -13.44
C ASP A 305 1.73 1.08 -13.95
N ASP A 306 1.95 0.49 -15.10
CA ASP A 306 3.25 0.31 -15.76
C ASP A 306 3.64 1.49 -16.67
N TYR A 307 3.13 2.69 -16.41
CA TYR A 307 3.27 3.86 -17.28
C TYR A 307 2.62 3.73 -18.67
N GLY A 308 1.98 2.61 -18.97
CA GLY A 308 1.32 2.38 -20.24
C GLY A 308 0.02 3.16 -20.38
N GLY A 309 -0.63 3.46 -19.26
CA GLY A 309 -1.93 4.11 -19.20
C GLY A 309 -1.90 5.63 -19.39
N TYR A 310 -3.07 6.22 -19.46
CA TYR A 310 -3.24 7.67 -19.34
C TYR A 310 -3.15 8.03 -17.85
N PRO A 311 -2.42 9.09 -17.44
CA PRO A 311 -2.20 9.44 -16.05
C PRO A 311 -3.48 9.94 -15.38
N THR A 312 -4.41 9.02 -15.17
CA THR A 312 -5.64 9.30 -14.43
C THR A 312 -5.37 9.25 -12.95
N GLY A 313 -6.18 9.94 -12.18
CA GLY A 313 -6.09 9.98 -10.72
C GLY A 313 -7.33 10.63 -10.13
N CYS A 314 -7.46 10.54 -8.81
CA CYS A 314 -8.56 11.14 -8.05
C CYS A 314 -8.09 11.60 -6.68
N CYS A 315 -9.04 12.07 -5.92
CA CYS A 315 -8.98 12.08 -4.45
C CYS A 315 -7.72 12.77 -3.89
N GLY A 316 -7.22 13.81 -4.56
CA GLY A 316 -6.02 14.52 -4.15
C GLY A 316 -4.73 14.12 -4.88
N SER A 317 -4.80 13.34 -5.97
CA SER A 317 -3.66 13.17 -6.87
C SER A 317 -3.10 14.50 -7.33
N PRO A 318 -1.76 14.66 -7.45
CA PRO A 318 -1.15 15.93 -7.84
C PRO A 318 -1.55 16.35 -9.25
N THR A 319 -1.43 17.62 -9.55
CA THR A 319 -1.65 18.19 -10.88
C THR A 319 -0.38 18.86 -11.38
N GLY A 320 -0.08 18.67 -12.65
CA GLY A 320 1.00 19.36 -13.36
C GLY A 320 0.46 20.23 -14.48
N SER A 321 1.24 20.37 -15.54
CA SER A 321 0.87 21.15 -16.71
C SER A 321 0.76 20.30 -17.97
N LYS A 322 -0.21 20.64 -18.82
CA LYS A 322 -0.31 20.17 -20.19
C LYS A 322 -0.42 21.39 -21.12
N GLY A 323 0.71 21.85 -21.60
CA GLY A 323 0.79 23.17 -22.24
C GLY A 323 0.46 24.29 -21.24
N SER A 324 -0.60 25.08 -21.52
CA SER A 324 -1.08 26.15 -20.63
C SER A 324 -2.15 25.70 -19.64
N GLN A 325 -2.56 24.43 -19.65
CA GLN A 325 -3.64 23.89 -18.82
C GLN A 325 -3.09 23.06 -17.67
N SER A 326 -3.83 23.01 -16.56
CA SER A 326 -3.58 22.05 -15.48
C SER A 326 -4.03 20.67 -15.91
N ALA A 327 -3.27 19.64 -15.54
CA ALA A 327 -3.62 18.24 -15.81
C ALA A 327 -3.21 17.35 -14.63
N VAL A 328 -3.96 16.28 -14.40
CA VAL A 328 -3.67 15.32 -13.34
C VAL A 328 -2.38 14.56 -13.64
N LEU A 329 -1.56 14.37 -12.62
CA LEU A 329 -0.35 13.55 -12.61
C LEU A 329 -0.59 12.31 -11.73
N GLY A 330 -1.67 11.58 -11.98
CA GLY A 330 -2.00 10.36 -11.24
C GLY A 330 -1.18 9.16 -11.69
N GLY A 331 -1.15 8.12 -10.87
CA GLY A 331 -0.48 6.83 -11.16
C GLY A 331 -1.34 5.88 -11.98
N ALA A 332 -2.29 6.39 -12.75
CA ALA A 332 -3.22 5.67 -13.63
C ALA A 332 -4.05 4.56 -12.93
N LEU A 333 -4.73 3.71 -13.71
CA LEU A 333 -5.62 2.67 -13.19
C LEU A 333 -4.81 1.45 -12.77
N ALA A 334 -4.80 1.19 -11.47
CA ALA A 334 -4.15 0.05 -10.84
C ALA A 334 -5.20 -0.90 -10.21
N PRO A 335 -4.91 -2.20 -10.02
CA PRO A 335 -5.84 -3.10 -9.36
C PRO A 335 -5.96 -2.81 -7.86
N ALA A 336 -7.17 -3.00 -7.30
CA ALA A 336 -7.38 -3.06 -5.86
C ALA A 336 -8.49 -4.05 -5.50
N ILE A 337 -8.19 -4.97 -4.58
CA ILE A 337 -9.07 -6.04 -4.14
C ILE A 337 -9.20 -6.01 -2.62
N VAL A 338 -10.41 -6.11 -2.10
CA VAL A 338 -10.70 -6.20 -0.67
C VAL A 338 -11.31 -7.55 -0.35
N VAL A 339 -10.61 -8.36 0.45
CA VAL A 339 -11.05 -9.68 0.89
C VAL A 339 -11.55 -9.58 2.31
N ARG A 340 -12.83 -9.93 2.53
CA ARG A 340 -13.46 -9.97 3.85
C ARG A 340 -14.44 -11.13 3.94
N ARG A 341 -14.55 -11.76 5.12
CA ARG A 341 -15.58 -12.77 5.40
C ARG A 341 -16.95 -12.12 5.54
N GLY A 342 -18.00 -12.88 5.18
CA GLY A 342 -19.38 -12.45 5.40
C GLY A 342 -19.91 -11.33 4.53
N VAL A 343 -19.08 -10.77 3.65
CA VAL A 343 -19.51 -9.77 2.66
C VAL A 343 -20.08 -10.48 1.44
N PRO A 344 -21.20 -9.99 0.86
CA PRO A 344 -21.75 -10.58 -0.37
C PRO A 344 -20.69 -10.70 -1.46
N ALA A 345 -20.70 -11.84 -2.16
CA ALA A 345 -19.80 -12.09 -3.26
C ALA A 345 -19.98 -11.07 -4.40
N HIS A 346 -18.92 -10.85 -5.19
CA HIS A 346 -18.93 -10.02 -6.40
C HIS A 346 -19.24 -8.53 -6.18
N ARG A 347 -18.76 -7.93 -5.09
CA ARG A 347 -18.87 -6.48 -4.95
C ARG A 347 -17.91 -5.79 -5.91
N GLN A 348 -18.44 -4.87 -6.69
CA GLN A 348 -17.66 -4.00 -7.56
C GLN A 348 -17.97 -2.54 -7.25
N SER A 349 -16.95 -1.73 -7.13
CA SER A 349 -17.09 -0.28 -7.02
C SER A 349 -16.45 0.40 -8.21
N SER A 350 -17.20 1.26 -8.87
CA SER A 350 -16.69 2.15 -9.93
C SER A 350 -16.41 3.56 -9.43
N HIS A 351 -16.57 3.78 -8.13
CA HIS A 351 -16.17 5.06 -7.53
C HIS A 351 -14.66 5.23 -7.64
N PRO A 352 -14.15 6.42 -7.96
CA PRO A 352 -12.73 6.66 -8.05
C PRO A 352 -12.09 6.62 -6.65
N TYR A 353 -11.08 5.78 -6.49
CA TYR A 353 -10.29 5.59 -5.27
C TYR A 353 -8.81 5.65 -5.54
N ASN A 354 -8.01 5.91 -4.51
CA ASN A 354 -6.56 5.80 -4.53
C ASN A 354 -6.01 5.39 -3.14
N HIS A 355 -4.70 5.48 -2.94
CA HIS A 355 -4.07 5.11 -1.65
C HIS A 355 -4.56 5.96 -0.48
N TYR A 356 -4.93 7.23 -0.71
CA TYR A 356 -5.56 8.07 0.33
C TYR A 356 -6.91 7.51 0.73
N SER A 357 -7.70 7.00 -0.22
CA SER A 357 -9.00 6.37 0.04
C SER A 357 -8.86 5.12 0.92
N VAL A 358 -7.86 4.27 0.66
CA VAL A 358 -7.56 3.10 1.50
C VAL A 358 -7.15 3.53 2.90
N LEU A 359 -6.18 4.44 3.03
CA LEU A 359 -5.71 4.93 4.33
C LEU A 359 -6.85 5.59 5.11
N GLY A 360 -7.63 6.47 4.47
CA GLY A 360 -8.79 7.12 5.07
C GLY A 360 -9.85 6.11 5.53
N THR A 361 -10.05 5.02 4.77
CA THR A 361 -10.95 3.94 5.17
C THR A 361 -10.45 3.21 6.41
N ILE A 362 -9.17 2.88 6.47
CA ILE A 362 -8.53 2.25 7.64
C ILE A 362 -8.67 3.16 8.86
N GLN A 363 -8.40 4.47 8.70
CA GLN A 363 -8.58 5.47 9.76
C GLN A 363 -10.03 5.52 10.25
N HIS A 364 -10.99 5.52 9.34
CA HIS A 364 -12.41 5.51 9.67
C HIS A 364 -12.80 4.26 10.48
N LEU A 365 -12.39 3.07 10.03
CA LEU A 365 -12.73 1.80 10.65
C LEU A 365 -12.22 1.68 12.09
N TRP A 366 -11.03 2.20 12.37
CA TRP A 366 -10.45 2.20 13.71
C TRP A 366 -10.69 3.48 14.49
N ASN A 367 -11.48 4.42 13.92
CA ASN A 367 -11.75 5.73 14.52
C ASN A 367 -10.44 6.45 14.89
N LEU A 368 -9.53 6.52 13.92
CA LEU A 368 -8.30 7.29 13.97
C LEU A 368 -8.54 8.68 13.35
N PRO A 369 -7.78 9.70 13.73
CA PRO A 369 -7.84 11.00 13.06
C PRO A 369 -7.36 10.88 11.60
N CYS A 370 -7.71 11.84 10.75
CA CYS A 370 -7.18 11.89 9.39
C CYS A 370 -5.73 12.37 9.36
N LEU A 371 -5.03 12.10 8.26
CA LEU A 371 -3.67 12.54 7.95
C LEU A 371 -3.63 13.22 6.59
N ALA A 372 -3.06 14.41 6.53
CA ALA A 372 -2.79 15.14 5.29
C ALA A 372 -3.99 15.10 4.30
N ASN A 373 -3.82 14.51 3.10
CA ASN A 373 -4.87 14.46 2.08
C ASN A 373 -6.09 13.61 2.50
N THR A 374 -5.93 12.67 3.44
CA THR A 374 -7.11 11.93 3.94
C THR A 374 -8.09 12.83 4.71
N CYS A 375 -7.65 14.01 5.17
CA CYS A 375 -8.54 14.98 5.82
C CYS A 375 -9.47 15.72 4.83
N SER A 376 -9.16 15.65 3.56
CA SER A 376 -9.97 16.27 2.50
C SER A 376 -10.97 15.29 1.87
N LEU A 377 -10.91 14.01 2.25
CA LEU A 377 -11.81 13.00 1.73
C LEU A 377 -13.22 13.14 2.33
N SER A 378 -14.22 12.99 1.48
CA SER A 378 -15.59 12.79 1.92
C SER A 378 -15.85 11.33 2.28
N THR A 379 -16.95 11.01 2.92
CA THR A 379 -17.34 9.61 3.19
C THR A 379 -17.49 8.80 1.90
N ALA A 380 -17.87 9.44 0.78
CA ALA A 380 -17.98 8.77 -0.51
C ALA A 380 -16.61 8.34 -1.08
N ASP A 381 -15.54 9.05 -0.71
CA ASP A 381 -14.17 8.71 -1.15
C ASP A 381 -13.55 7.57 -0.33
N LEU A 382 -14.25 7.11 0.73
CA LEU A 382 -13.85 5.95 1.51
C LEU A 382 -14.40 4.67 0.87
N MET A 383 -13.61 3.62 0.84
CA MET A 383 -13.95 2.33 0.23
C MET A 383 -14.89 1.49 1.10
N LEU A 384 -15.83 2.12 1.82
CA LEU A 384 -16.73 1.44 2.78
C LEU A 384 -17.65 0.43 2.11
N ASP A 385 -18.03 0.68 0.87
CA ASP A 385 -18.80 -0.23 0.03
C ASP A 385 -18.08 -1.57 -0.22
N LEU A 386 -16.75 -1.55 -0.33
CA LEU A 386 -15.93 -2.76 -0.51
C LEU A 386 -15.54 -3.39 0.83
N PHE A 387 -15.31 -2.58 1.86
CA PHE A 387 -14.95 -3.06 3.20
C PHE A 387 -16.16 -3.60 4.00
N GLY A 388 -17.39 -3.44 3.51
CA GLY A 388 -18.59 -4.03 4.09
C GLY A 388 -19.19 -3.31 5.29
N ASN A 389 -18.81 -2.06 5.55
CA ASN A 389 -19.39 -1.19 6.57
C ASN A 389 -20.41 -0.17 6.00
N GLY A 390 -20.67 -0.23 4.71
CA GLY A 390 -21.79 0.48 4.12
C GLY A 390 -23.10 -0.16 4.63
N SER A 391 -23.94 0.61 5.29
CA SER A 391 -25.34 0.21 5.50
C SER A 391 -25.91 -0.16 4.14
N ASP A 392 -26.33 -1.40 3.97
CA ASP A 392 -27.14 -1.82 2.84
C ASP A 392 -28.40 -0.96 2.85
N ASN A 393 -28.43 0.13 2.10
CA ASN A 393 -29.62 0.92 1.76
C ASN A 393 -30.01 0.60 0.33
#